data_e5324a8a86f091536cdf17e33756feaa
#
_entry.id   e5324a8a86f091536cdf17e33756feaa
#
_cell.length_a   1.000
_cell.length_b   1.000
_cell.length_c   1.000
_cell.angle_alpha   90.00
_cell.angle_beta   90.00
_cell.angle_gamma   90.00
#
_symmetry.space_group_name_H-M   'P 1'
#
loop_
_entity.id
_entity.type
_entity.pdbx_description
1 polymer ?
#
loop_
_entity_poly.entity_id
_entity_poly.type
_entity_poly.pdbx_seq_one_letter_code
_entity_poly.pdbx_strand_id
1 'polypeptide(L)'
;VKKIIHLSDIHVGHEECAVKFRSLIDNISFLKQPAFNYVVLITGDIVDNAYHSEQTDEAVDAIEQLEERGYKVLAVPGNHDYGTGTMGDERFVELFKVRYYKTLEISYPKLDIIDEIAFIGLDSTAEELHWLDRFLSEGELGEGQLLRLEKMLGTPEVSGRKKVVYLHHHPFDFKVGMHLRDSDSLKKVIENRVDMLLFGHYHVDSASAGKIYHGAWGISRCYNAGSSTHKNGNVGFQRIIDLSNADPRMDYDGNFI
;
A
#
# COMPACT_ATOMS: atom_id res chain seq x y z
N VAL A 1 9.25 1.51 16.18
CA VAL A 1 9.41 0.94 14.82
C VAL A 1 10.74 1.35 14.23
N LYS A 2 11.46 0.40 13.64
CA LYS A 2 12.76 0.64 13.00
C LYS A 2 12.74 0.37 11.50
N LYS A 3 11.83 -0.48 11.04
CA LYS A 3 11.77 -0.92 9.65
C LYS A 3 10.35 -1.02 9.13
N ILE A 4 10.17 -0.73 7.85
CA ILE A 4 8.93 -0.98 7.12
C ILE A 4 9.20 -2.15 6.17
N ILE A 5 8.32 -3.14 6.17
CA ILE A 5 8.27 -4.19 5.14
C ILE A 5 7.17 -3.76 4.19
N HIS A 6 7.56 -3.33 2.99
CA HIS A 6 6.63 -2.82 1.98
C HIS A 6 6.25 -3.93 1.01
N LEU A 7 4.98 -4.27 0.99
CA LEU A 7 4.33 -5.27 0.13
C LEU A 7 3.26 -4.60 -0.72
N SER A 8 2.95 -5.20 -1.87
CA SER A 8 1.85 -4.78 -2.74
C SER A 8 1.46 -5.88 -3.72
N ASP A 9 0.32 -5.74 -4.36
CA ASP A 9 -0.08 -6.53 -5.52
C ASP A 9 0.07 -8.04 -5.25
N ILE A 10 -0.56 -8.48 -4.17
CA ILE A 10 -0.47 -9.85 -3.65
C ILE A 10 -1.32 -10.81 -4.47
N HIS A 11 -2.53 -10.36 -4.89
CA HIS A 11 -3.47 -11.10 -5.74
C HIS A 11 -3.80 -12.51 -5.24
N VAL A 12 -4.17 -12.65 -3.96
CA VAL A 12 -4.71 -13.92 -3.44
C VAL A 12 -5.89 -14.35 -4.29
N GLY A 13 -5.83 -15.58 -4.80
CA GLY A 13 -6.82 -16.14 -5.75
C GLY A 13 -6.32 -16.23 -7.18
N HIS A 14 -5.20 -15.60 -7.53
CA HIS A 14 -4.56 -15.78 -8.84
C HIS A 14 -3.46 -16.84 -8.75
N GLU A 15 -3.56 -17.91 -9.57
CA GLU A 15 -2.56 -18.98 -9.65
C GLU A 15 -2.02 -19.43 -8.27
N GLU A 16 -0.72 -19.36 -8.07
CA GLU A 16 -0.02 -19.73 -6.83
C GLU A 16 0.17 -18.57 -5.83
N CYS A 17 -0.45 -17.39 -6.09
CA CYS A 17 -0.20 -16.20 -5.28
C CYS A 17 -0.56 -16.39 -3.81
N ALA A 18 -1.61 -17.13 -3.50
CA ALA A 18 -1.98 -17.46 -2.12
C ALA A 18 -0.89 -18.27 -1.40
N VAL A 19 -0.33 -19.29 -2.08
CA VAL A 19 0.76 -20.11 -1.53
C VAL A 19 2.02 -19.27 -1.31
N LYS A 20 2.35 -18.42 -2.28
CA LYS A 20 3.50 -17.50 -2.19
C LYS A 20 3.31 -16.49 -1.06
N PHE A 21 2.09 -15.97 -0.89
CA PHE A 21 1.80 -15.06 0.21
C PHE A 21 1.97 -15.72 1.58
N ARG A 22 1.46 -16.93 1.77
CA ARG A 22 1.69 -17.67 3.02
C ARG A 22 3.18 -17.91 3.28
N SER A 23 3.93 -18.32 2.26
CA SER A 23 5.40 -18.48 2.39
C SER A 23 6.08 -17.16 2.77
N LEU A 24 5.62 -16.05 2.22
CA LEU A 24 6.13 -14.72 2.56
C LEU A 24 5.83 -14.36 4.02
N ILE A 25 4.61 -14.62 4.51
CA ILE A 25 4.20 -14.44 5.91
C ILE A 25 5.10 -15.28 6.84
N ASP A 26 5.34 -16.53 6.49
CA ASP A 26 6.23 -17.39 7.26
C ASP A 26 7.65 -16.82 7.31
N ASN A 27 8.21 -16.41 6.18
CA ASN A 27 9.55 -15.82 6.13
C ASN A 27 9.67 -14.52 6.93
N ILE A 28 8.65 -13.64 6.87
CA ILE A 28 8.59 -12.44 7.72
C ILE A 28 8.62 -12.84 9.20
N SER A 29 7.92 -13.89 9.57
CA SER A 29 7.82 -14.39 10.94
C SER A 29 9.15 -14.91 11.50
N PHE A 30 10.08 -15.30 10.63
CA PHE A 30 11.42 -15.75 11.01
C PHE A 30 12.49 -14.64 10.98
N LEU A 31 12.12 -13.39 10.78
CA LEU A 31 13.07 -12.27 10.82
C LEU A 31 13.74 -12.18 12.19
N LYS A 32 15.06 -11.90 12.18
CA LYS A 32 15.90 -11.93 13.38
C LYS A 32 15.54 -10.92 14.47
N GLN A 33 14.93 -9.80 14.08
CA GLN A 33 14.54 -8.76 15.04
C GLN A 33 13.12 -9.01 15.54
N PRO A 34 12.79 -8.56 16.76
CA PRO A 34 11.43 -8.68 17.29
C PRO A 34 10.38 -7.99 16.40
N ALA A 35 9.19 -8.57 16.31
CA ALA A 35 8.08 -8.10 15.47
C ALA A 35 7.75 -6.61 15.67
N PHE A 36 7.79 -6.10 16.91
CA PHE A 36 7.52 -4.69 17.22
C PHE A 36 8.52 -3.69 16.59
N ASN A 37 9.64 -4.16 16.06
CA ASN A 37 10.56 -3.31 15.28
C ASN A 37 10.08 -3.09 13.85
N TYR A 38 9.07 -3.83 13.39
CA TYR A 38 8.59 -3.77 12.02
C TYR A 38 7.16 -3.25 11.94
N VAL A 39 6.87 -2.54 10.85
CA VAL A 39 5.52 -2.35 10.32
C VAL A 39 5.48 -3.06 8.97
N VAL A 40 4.52 -3.95 8.77
CA VAL A 40 4.19 -4.49 7.45
C VAL A 40 3.18 -3.57 6.81
N LEU A 41 3.52 -3.01 5.67
CA LEU A 41 2.70 -2.02 4.97
C LEU A 41 2.34 -2.57 3.59
N ILE A 42 1.04 -2.72 3.32
CA ILE A 42 0.50 -3.29 2.10
C ILE A 42 -0.19 -2.20 1.29
N THR A 43 0.30 -1.95 0.08
CA THR A 43 -0.22 -0.91 -0.80
C THR A 43 -1.22 -1.41 -1.83
N GLY A 44 -2.17 -2.26 -1.38
CA GLY A 44 -3.34 -2.67 -2.14
C GLY A 44 -3.15 -3.90 -3.02
N ASP A 45 -4.23 -4.25 -3.73
CA ASP A 45 -4.39 -5.46 -4.53
C ASP A 45 -4.03 -6.72 -3.74
N ILE A 46 -4.67 -6.85 -2.57
CA ILE A 46 -4.47 -7.99 -1.67
C ILE A 46 -5.11 -9.24 -2.25
N VAL A 47 -6.31 -9.09 -2.81
CA VAL A 47 -7.02 -10.17 -3.51
C VAL A 47 -6.99 -9.95 -5.03
N ASP A 48 -7.25 -11.00 -5.81
CA ASP A 48 -7.33 -10.89 -7.27
C ASP A 48 -8.73 -10.45 -7.74
N ASN A 49 -9.76 -10.78 -6.95
CA ASN A 49 -11.14 -10.44 -7.27
C ASN A 49 -12.01 -10.40 -6.02
N ALA A 50 -12.47 -9.21 -5.64
CA ALA A 50 -13.28 -9.00 -4.44
C ALA A 50 -14.67 -9.70 -4.47
N TYR A 51 -15.16 -10.10 -5.65
CA TYR A 51 -16.40 -10.88 -5.74
C TYR A 51 -16.27 -12.31 -5.20
N HIS A 52 -15.06 -12.79 -4.98
CA HIS A 52 -14.74 -14.09 -4.40
C HIS A 52 -14.37 -13.94 -2.93
N SER A 53 -15.36 -14.08 -2.03
CA SER A 53 -15.15 -13.87 -0.60
C SER A 53 -14.09 -14.80 0.02
N GLU A 54 -13.91 -15.99 -0.53
CA GLU A 54 -12.88 -16.93 -0.11
C GLU A 54 -11.47 -16.41 -0.29
N GLN A 55 -11.21 -15.59 -1.30
CA GLN A 55 -9.91 -14.91 -1.49
C GLN A 55 -9.65 -13.89 -0.37
N THR A 56 -10.71 -13.15 0.00
CA THR A 56 -10.62 -12.19 1.11
C THR A 56 -10.42 -12.91 2.44
N ASP A 57 -11.14 -14.02 2.68
CA ASP A 57 -10.99 -14.82 3.89
C ASP A 57 -9.55 -15.34 4.02
N GLU A 58 -9.01 -15.92 2.95
CA GLU A 58 -7.63 -16.43 2.92
C GLU A 58 -6.58 -15.33 3.14
N ALA A 59 -6.78 -14.16 2.54
CA ALA A 59 -5.88 -13.02 2.70
C ALA A 59 -5.91 -12.47 4.14
N VAL A 60 -7.10 -12.35 4.73
CA VAL A 60 -7.29 -11.90 6.11
C VAL A 60 -6.64 -12.88 7.09
N ASP A 61 -6.89 -14.18 6.93
CA ASP A 61 -6.29 -15.22 7.78
C ASP A 61 -4.75 -15.15 7.77
N ALA A 62 -4.15 -14.90 6.60
CA ALA A 62 -2.70 -14.75 6.49
C ALA A 62 -2.19 -13.48 7.17
N ILE A 63 -2.92 -12.37 7.08
CA ILE A 63 -2.57 -11.11 7.76
C ILE A 63 -2.71 -11.25 9.28
N GLU A 64 -3.80 -11.86 9.75
CA GLU A 64 -4.03 -12.09 11.17
C GLU A 64 -2.92 -12.93 11.82
N GLN A 65 -2.34 -13.90 11.10
CA GLN A 65 -1.16 -14.63 11.59
C GLN A 65 0.04 -13.74 11.86
N LEU A 66 0.28 -12.67 11.09
CA LEU A 66 1.32 -11.68 11.40
C LEU A 66 0.97 -10.86 12.64
N GLU A 67 -0.30 -10.44 12.75
CA GLU A 67 -0.77 -9.65 13.90
C GLU A 67 -0.68 -10.45 15.20
N GLU A 68 -1.06 -11.74 15.19
CA GLU A 68 -0.92 -12.66 16.31
C GLU A 68 0.54 -12.84 16.76
N ARG A 69 1.48 -12.74 15.83
CA ARG A 69 2.93 -12.78 16.11
C ARG A 69 3.52 -11.43 16.55
N GLY A 70 2.64 -10.41 16.69
CA GLY A 70 2.99 -9.09 17.20
C GLY A 70 3.47 -8.09 16.15
N TYR A 71 3.34 -8.39 14.86
CA TYR A 71 3.57 -7.41 13.81
C TYR A 71 2.43 -6.40 13.73
N LYS A 72 2.74 -5.15 13.47
CA LYS A 72 1.74 -4.17 13.09
C LYS A 72 1.57 -4.21 11.58
N VAL A 73 0.34 -4.49 11.12
CA VAL A 73 0.01 -4.50 9.70
C VAL A 73 -0.83 -3.27 9.36
N LEU A 74 -0.44 -2.55 8.33
CA LEU A 74 -1.17 -1.42 7.75
C LEU A 74 -1.45 -1.72 6.29
N ALA A 75 -2.66 -1.44 5.84
CA ALA A 75 -3.04 -1.66 4.45
C ALA A 75 -3.86 -0.49 3.90
N VAL A 76 -3.87 -0.32 2.59
CA VAL A 76 -4.85 0.45 1.82
C VAL A 76 -5.42 -0.43 0.71
N PRO A 77 -6.63 -0.16 0.20
CA PRO A 77 -7.19 -0.92 -0.90
C PRO A 77 -6.49 -0.62 -2.22
N GLY A 78 -6.49 -1.61 -3.10
CA GLY A 78 -6.25 -1.45 -4.52
C GLY A 78 -7.52 -1.68 -5.34
N ASN A 79 -7.41 -1.58 -6.65
CA ASN A 79 -8.55 -1.70 -7.54
C ASN A 79 -9.15 -3.11 -7.57
N HIS A 80 -8.35 -4.16 -7.34
CA HIS A 80 -8.83 -5.54 -7.21
C HIS A 80 -9.55 -5.79 -5.88
N ASP A 81 -9.23 -5.06 -4.84
CA ASP A 81 -9.89 -5.17 -3.53
C ASP A 81 -11.33 -4.57 -3.55
N TYR A 82 -11.66 -3.78 -4.56
CA TYR A 82 -12.99 -3.21 -4.77
C TYR A 82 -13.74 -3.81 -5.97
N GLY A 83 -13.17 -4.83 -6.61
CA GLY A 83 -13.83 -5.48 -7.75
C GLY A 83 -12.95 -6.50 -8.46
N THR A 84 -12.95 -6.44 -9.79
CA THR A 84 -12.18 -7.33 -10.68
C THR A 84 -10.87 -6.70 -11.17
N GLY A 85 -10.50 -5.56 -10.62
CA GLY A 85 -9.38 -4.74 -11.10
C GLY A 85 -9.75 -3.72 -12.19
N THR A 86 -10.81 -3.98 -12.95
CA THR A 86 -11.32 -3.05 -13.98
C THR A 86 -12.75 -2.58 -13.70
N MET A 87 -13.54 -3.39 -13.02
CA MET A 87 -14.91 -3.07 -12.64
C MET A 87 -15.08 -3.30 -11.14
N GLY A 88 -15.76 -2.38 -10.46
CA GLY A 88 -15.96 -2.44 -9.02
C GLY A 88 -17.37 -2.18 -8.54
N ASP A 89 -17.54 -2.26 -7.23
CA ASP A 89 -18.83 -2.06 -6.56
C ASP A 89 -18.59 -1.38 -5.20
N GLU A 90 -19.36 -0.33 -4.89
CA GLU A 90 -19.25 0.46 -3.65
C GLU A 90 -19.38 -0.40 -2.37
N ARG A 91 -20.10 -1.53 -2.41
CA ARG A 91 -20.22 -2.45 -1.28
C ARG A 91 -18.86 -2.97 -0.79
N PHE A 92 -17.85 -3.07 -1.67
CA PHE A 92 -16.53 -3.56 -1.31
C PHE A 92 -15.72 -2.53 -0.52
N VAL A 93 -16.06 -1.24 -0.60
CA VAL A 93 -15.44 -0.19 0.23
C VAL A 93 -15.70 -0.47 1.72
N GLU A 94 -16.97 -0.73 2.07
CA GLU A 94 -17.34 -1.07 3.45
C GLU A 94 -16.80 -2.45 3.84
N LEU A 95 -16.87 -3.42 2.94
CA LEU A 95 -16.37 -4.77 3.19
C LEU A 95 -14.86 -4.76 3.48
N PHE A 96 -14.07 -4.00 2.72
CA PHE A 96 -12.64 -3.83 2.97
C PHE A 96 -12.39 -3.28 4.38
N LYS A 97 -13.10 -2.23 4.78
CA LYS A 97 -12.96 -1.64 6.13
C LYS A 97 -13.29 -2.65 7.22
N VAL A 98 -14.38 -3.39 7.09
CA VAL A 98 -14.78 -4.41 8.08
C VAL A 98 -13.75 -5.54 8.14
N ARG A 99 -13.27 -6.00 7.01
CA ARG A 99 -12.37 -7.16 6.93
C ARG A 99 -10.95 -6.84 7.41
N TYR A 100 -10.39 -5.72 6.97
CA TYR A 100 -8.99 -5.37 7.25
C TYR A 100 -8.82 -4.41 8.43
N TYR A 101 -9.79 -3.55 8.71
CA TYR A 101 -9.69 -2.59 9.82
C TYR A 101 -10.58 -2.95 11.01
N LYS A 102 -11.46 -3.95 10.88
CA LYS A 102 -12.42 -4.41 11.90
C LYS A 102 -13.38 -3.30 12.35
N THR A 103 -13.58 -2.25 11.55
CA THR A 103 -14.49 -1.14 11.82
C THR A 103 -14.92 -0.42 10.54
N LEU A 104 -16.12 0.17 10.55
CA LEU A 104 -16.62 1.04 9.48
C LEU A 104 -16.25 2.53 9.69
N GLU A 105 -15.78 2.90 10.87
CA GLU A 105 -15.56 4.31 11.23
C GLU A 105 -14.35 4.95 10.55
N ILE A 106 -13.60 4.20 9.75
CA ILE A 106 -12.44 4.71 9.03
C ILE A 106 -12.88 5.63 7.89
N SER A 107 -12.31 6.81 7.89
CA SER A 107 -12.32 7.75 6.76
C SER A 107 -10.91 7.96 6.24
N TYR A 108 -10.77 8.14 4.92
CA TYR A 108 -9.48 8.48 4.34
C TYR A 108 -9.28 10.01 4.25
N PRO A 109 -8.06 10.51 4.49
CA PRO A 109 -6.84 9.76 4.83
C PRO A 109 -6.95 9.03 6.17
N LYS A 110 -6.47 7.78 6.22
CA LYS A 110 -6.38 6.98 7.45
C LYS A 110 -5.06 7.29 8.15
N LEU A 111 -5.12 7.75 9.39
CA LEU A 111 -3.94 8.07 10.18
C LEU A 111 -3.66 6.98 11.22
N ASP A 112 -2.46 6.45 11.21
CA ASP A 112 -1.91 5.59 12.27
C ASP A 112 -0.63 6.24 12.82
N ILE A 113 -0.62 6.54 14.11
CA ILE A 113 0.59 7.00 14.80
C ILE A 113 1.25 5.79 15.46
N ILE A 114 2.47 5.49 15.04
CA ILE A 114 3.27 4.41 15.62
C ILE A 114 4.64 5.01 15.98
N ASP A 115 4.95 5.08 17.26
CA ASP A 115 6.10 5.82 17.80
C ASP A 115 6.14 7.27 17.27
N GLU A 116 7.24 7.71 16.69
CA GLU A 116 7.44 9.05 16.14
C GLU A 116 7.09 9.16 14.65
N ILE A 117 6.29 8.21 14.12
CA ILE A 117 5.96 8.15 12.70
C ILE A 117 4.45 8.26 12.50
N ALA A 118 4.03 9.13 11.61
CA ALA A 118 2.67 9.23 11.11
C ALA A 118 2.57 8.45 9.79
N PHE A 119 1.84 7.34 9.80
CA PHE A 119 1.48 6.58 8.62
C PHE A 119 0.13 7.08 8.12
N ILE A 120 0.08 7.53 6.89
CA ILE A 120 -1.09 8.19 6.29
C ILE A 120 -1.50 7.41 5.05
N GLY A 121 -2.49 6.54 5.20
CA GLY A 121 -3.05 5.74 4.11
C GLY A 121 -4.09 6.51 3.32
N LEU A 122 -3.99 6.47 1.99
CA LEU A 122 -4.93 7.08 1.07
C LEU A 122 -5.67 6.00 0.28
N ASP A 123 -6.96 6.20 0.08
CA ASP A 123 -7.75 5.40 -0.85
C ASP A 123 -7.72 6.08 -2.21
N SER A 124 -7.09 5.44 -3.19
CA SER A 124 -7.00 5.95 -4.56
C SER A 124 -7.93 5.22 -5.52
N THR A 125 -8.91 4.47 -4.99
CA THR A 125 -9.80 3.61 -5.76
C THR A 125 -11.28 4.00 -5.63
N ALA A 126 -11.71 4.46 -4.44
CA ALA A 126 -13.13 4.66 -4.14
C ALA A 126 -13.79 5.76 -5.00
N GLU A 127 -13.08 6.82 -5.36
CA GLU A 127 -13.62 7.90 -6.20
C GLU A 127 -13.97 7.42 -7.62
N GLU A 128 -13.24 6.42 -8.15
CA GLU A 128 -13.50 5.79 -9.46
C GLU A 128 -14.77 4.91 -9.48
N LEU A 129 -15.34 4.59 -8.32
CA LEU A 129 -16.60 3.83 -8.23
C LEU A 129 -17.84 4.66 -8.55
N HIS A 130 -17.72 5.97 -8.67
CA HIS A 130 -18.83 6.85 -9.01
C HIS A 130 -19.36 6.57 -10.43
N TRP A 131 -20.63 6.57 -10.54
CA TRP A 131 -21.58 6.04 -11.53
C TRP A 131 -21.22 6.10 -13.03
N LEU A 132 -20.29 6.93 -13.48
CA LEU A 132 -19.97 7.10 -14.89
C LEU A 132 -18.64 6.51 -15.37
N ASP A 133 -17.69 6.25 -14.46
CA ASP A 133 -16.34 5.79 -14.78
C ASP A 133 -15.93 4.61 -13.90
N ARG A 134 -16.54 3.44 -14.15
CA ARG A 134 -16.23 2.21 -13.38
C ARG A 134 -14.93 1.53 -13.79
N PHE A 135 -14.01 2.25 -14.41
CA PHE A 135 -12.71 1.71 -14.79
C PHE A 135 -11.69 1.93 -13.68
N LEU A 136 -11.65 0.99 -12.74
CA LEU A 136 -10.76 1.03 -11.55
C LEU A 136 -9.26 0.92 -11.85
N SER A 137 -8.86 0.74 -13.10
CA SER A 137 -7.44 0.63 -13.46
C SER A 137 -6.70 1.98 -13.42
N GLU A 138 -7.43 3.10 -13.43
CA GLU A 138 -6.89 4.42 -13.09
C GLU A 138 -7.32 4.76 -11.67
N GLY A 139 -6.50 5.51 -10.94
CA GLY A 139 -6.81 5.92 -9.58
C GLY A 139 -7.16 7.39 -9.48
N GLU A 140 -7.99 7.73 -8.51
CA GLU A 140 -8.28 9.11 -8.12
C GLU A 140 -8.47 9.21 -6.62
N LEU A 141 -7.86 10.22 -5.99
CA LEU A 141 -8.03 10.51 -4.55
C LEU A 141 -9.26 11.38 -4.27
N GLY A 142 -9.60 12.22 -5.23
CA GLY A 142 -10.65 13.20 -5.11
C GLY A 142 -10.30 14.44 -4.26
N GLU A 143 -10.93 15.55 -4.56
CA GLU A 143 -10.67 16.85 -3.90
C GLU A 143 -10.92 16.76 -2.39
N GLY A 144 -11.97 16.07 -1.98
CA GLY A 144 -12.34 15.95 -0.57
C GLY A 144 -11.28 15.25 0.27
N GLN A 145 -10.67 14.18 -0.24
CA GLN A 145 -9.58 13.47 0.46
C GLN A 145 -8.30 14.31 0.49
N LEU A 146 -7.97 14.98 -0.61
CA LEU A 146 -6.80 15.85 -0.70
C LEU A 146 -6.87 17.03 0.27
N LEU A 147 -8.03 17.67 0.42
CA LEU A 147 -8.25 18.75 1.39
C LEU A 147 -8.10 18.25 2.84
N ARG A 148 -8.61 17.05 3.14
CA ARG A 148 -8.43 16.43 4.46
C ARG A 148 -6.96 16.10 4.72
N LEU A 149 -6.23 15.61 3.70
CA LEU A 149 -4.79 15.32 3.79
C LEU A 149 -4.01 16.61 4.09
N GLU A 150 -4.26 17.67 3.35
CA GLU A 150 -3.59 18.97 3.55
C GLU A 150 -3.79 19.47 4.98
N LYS A 151 -5.02 19.43 5.47
CA LYS A 151 -5.35 19.79 6.85
C LYS A 151 -4.64 18.90 7.87
N MET A 152 -4.65 17.58 7.65
CA MET A 152 -4.01 16.59 8.54
C MET A 152 -2.51 16.85 8.68
N LEU A 153 -1.80 17.12 7.58
CA LEU A 153 -0.37 17.42 7.58
C LEU A 153 0.00 18.67 8.40
N GLY A 154 -0.94 19.59 8.60
CA GLY A 154 -0.77 20.80 9.42
C GLY A 154 -1.11 20.61 10.90
N THR A 155 -1.67 19.48 11.30
CA THR A 155 -2.05 19.27 12.71
C THR A 155 -0.84 19.09 13.62
N PRO A 156 -0.91 19.51 14.91
CA PRO A 156 0.18 19.26 15.87
C PRO A 156 0.53 17.78 16.03
N GLU A 157 -0.45 16.90 15.87
CA GLU A 157 -0.27 15.48 15.95
C GLU A 157 0.64 14.91 14.85
N VAL A 158 0.62 15.47 13.65
CA VAL A 158 1.35 14.99 12.48
C VAL A 158 2.58 15.83 12.15
N SER A 159 2.51 17.16 12.32
CA SER A 159 3.51 18.09 11.79
C SER A 159 4.94 17.85 12.31
N GLY A 160 5.09 17.44 13.56
CA GLY A 160 6.39 17.15 14.20
C GLY A 160 6.95 15.76 13.97
N ARG A 161 6.22 14.88 13.25
CA ARG A 161 6.59 13.47 13.06
C ARG A 161 7.20 13.23 11.69
N LYS A 162 7.93 12.10 11.55
CA LYS A 162 8.21 11.53 10.22
C LYS A 162 6.89 11.10 9.60
N LYS A 163 6.70 11.39 8.32
CA LYS A 163 5.45 11.16 7.60
C LYS A 163 5.66 10.17 6.47
N VAL A 164 4.92 9.06 6.52
CA VAL A 164 4.86 8.04 5.48
C VAL A 164 3.47 8.11 4.85
N VAL A 165 3.38 8.59 3.63
CA VAL A 165 2.15 8.56 2.84
C VAL A 165 2.18 7.31 1.98
N TYR A 166 1.07 6.58 1.90
CA TYR A 166 0.98 5.37 1.10
C TYR A 166 -0.40 5.23 0.45
N LEU A 167 -0.40 4.73 -0.78
CA LEU A 167 -1.58 4.54 -1.61
C LEU A 167 -1.31 3.38 -2.60
N HIS A 168 -2.34 2.98 -3.36
CA HIS A 168 -2.15 1.92 -4.34
C HIS A 168 -1.64 2.44 -5.69
N HIS A 169 -2.38 3.33 -6.35
CA HIS A 169 -2.09 3.73 -7.72
C HIS A 169 -0.79 4.54 -7.86
N HIS A 170 -0.13 4.35 -9.00
CA HIS A 170 1.20 4.88 -9.28
C HIS A 170 1.16 6.39 -9.58
N PRO A 171 1.84 7.27 -8.79
CA PRO A 171 1.74 8.72 -8.96
C PRO A 171 2.69 9.31 -10.01
N PHE A 172 3.65 8.54 -10.53
CA PHE A 172 4.71 9.02 -11.43
C PHE A 172 4.67 8.42 -12.83
N ASP A 173 3.84 7.40 -13.07
CA ASP A 173 3.70 6.79 -14.39
C ASP A 173 2.42 7.31 -15.05
N PHE A 174 2.54 7.74 -16.30
CA PHE A 174 1.44 8.30 -17.08
C PHE A 174 0.94 7.33 -18.16
N LYS A 175 1.15 6.03 -17.98
CA LYS A 175 0.52 5.05 -18.85
C LYS A 175 -0.99 5.17 -18.74
N VAL A 176 -1.63 5.37 -19.88
CA VAL A 176 -3.09 5.41 -19.97
C VAL A 176 -3.68 4.15 -19.34
N GLY A 177 -4.61 4.32 -18.42
CA GLY A 177 -5.27 3.24 -17.72
C GLY A 177 -4.53 2.68 -16.49
N MET A 178 -3.43 3.29 -16.05
CA MET A 178 -2.62 2.75 -14.94
C MET A 178 -2.12 3.82 -13.96
N HIS A 179 -2.48 5.08 -14.11
CA HIS A 179 -1.92 6.18 -13.32
C HIS A 179 -2.90 6.75 -12.31
N LEU A 180 -2.37 7.48 -11.36
CA LEU A 180 -3.17 8.33 -10.48
C LEU A 180 -3.54 9.62 -11.21
N ARG A 181 -4.82 9.80 -11.55
CA ARG A 181 -5.33 10.90 -12.39
C ARG A 181 -5.06 12.28 -11.79
N ASP A 182 -5.21 12.40 -10.48
CA ASP A 182 -5.02 13.65 -9.74
C ASP A 182 -3.64 13.74 -9.05
N SER A 183 -2.63 13.07 -9.62
CA SER A 183 -1.24 13.07 -9.13
C SER A 183 -0.64 14.48 -8.96
N ASP A 184 -0.95 15.42 -9.87
CA ASP A 184 -0.50 16.81 -9.75
C ASP A 184 -1.14 17.55 -8.55
N SER A 185 -2.36 17.20 -8.19
CA SER A 185 -3.03 17.72 -7.00
C SER A 185 -2.45 17.11 -5.73
N LEU A 186 -2.18 15.80 -5.73
CA LEU A 186 -1.46 15.14 -4.64
C LEU A 186 -0.07 15.79 -4.44
N LYS A 187 0.66 16.00 -5.54
CA LYS A 187 1.97 16.68 -5.49
C LYS A 187 1.89 17.98 -4.74
N LYS A 188 0.95 18.86 -5.07
CA LYS A 188 0.79 20.18 -4.42
C LYS A 188 0.60 20.09 -2.91
N VAL A 189 -0.03 19.00 -2.44
CA VAL A 189 -0.30 18.78 -1.02
C VAL A 189 0.92 18.24 -0.27
N ILE A 190 1.69 17.30 -0.87
CA ILE A 190 2.75 16.56 -0.15
C ILE A 190 4.18 16.95 -0.52
N GLU A 191 4.40 17.72 -1.58
CA GLU A 191 5.74 18.14 -2.03
C GLU A 191 6.53 18.80 -0.90
N ASN A 192 7.74 18.31 -0.63
CA ASN A 192 8.61 18.75 0.48
C ASN A 192 7.98 18.70 1.89
N ARG A 193 6.87 17.98 2.08
CA ARG A 193 6.15 17.93 3.37
C ARG A 193 6.11 16.55 4.01
N VAL A 194 6.46 15.50 3.25
CA VAL A 194 6.47 14.13 3.74
C VAL A 194 7.83 13.48 3.50
N ASP A 195 8.17 12.47 4.29
CA ASP A 195 9.48 11.80 4.24
C ASP A 195 9.49 10.63 3.27
N MET A 196 8.34 9.97 3.11
CA MET A 196 8.19 8.79 2.24
C MET A 196 6.86 8.82 1.51
N LEU A 197 6.88 8.28 0.28
CA LEU A 197 5.72 7.99 -0.55
C LEU A 197 5.82 6.55 -1.07
N LEU A 198 4.93 5.68 -0.63
CA LEU A 198 4.94 4.26 -0.94
C LEU A 198 3.68 3.90 -1.73
N PHE A 199 3.85 3.12 -2.81
CA PHE A 199 2.75 2.78 -3.72
C PHE A 199 2.98 1.45 -4.41
N GLY A 200 1.96 0.94 -5.13
CA GLY A 200 1.96 -0.32 -5.84
C GLY A 200 1.45 -0.19 -7.27
N HIS A 201 0.50 -1.07 -7.63
CA HIS A 201 -0.26 -1.13 -8.87
C HIS A 201 0.56 -1.48 -10.12
N TYR A 202 1.79 -1.03 -10.22
CA TYR A 202 2.63 -1.31 -11.36
C TYR A 202 3.46 -2.56 -11.09
N HIS A 203 2.96 -3.70 -11.57
CA HIS A 203 3.70 -4.94 -11.52
C HIS A 203 4.96 -4.79 -12.37
N VAL A 204 6.11 -4.74 -11.73
CA VAL A 204 7.40 -4.73 -12.41
C VAL A 204 7.94 -6.15 -12.47
N ASP A 205 8.52 -6.52 -13.57
CA ASP A 205 9.27 -7.76 -13.67
C ASP A 205 10.55 -7.68 -12.80
N SER A 206 11.16 -8.83 -12.55
CA SER A 206 12.36 -8.94 -11.72
C SER A 206 13.54 -8.08 -12.18
N ALA A 207 13.59 -7.68 -13.44
CA ALA A 207 14.67 -6.87 -13.99
C ALA A 207 14.49 -5.37 -13.70
N SER A 208 13.26 -4.93 -13.46
CA SER A 208 12.90 -3.55 -13.15
C SER A 208 12.29 -3.40 -11.74
N ALA A 209 12.49 -4.42 -10.92
CA ALA A 209 11.96 -4.46 -9.56
C ALA A 209 12.27 -3.18 -8.78
N GLY A 210 11.24 -2.58 -8.26
CA GLY A 210 11.39 -1.44 -7.37
C GLY A 210 11.89 -0.19 -8.04
N LYS A 211 11.21 0.31 -9.08
CA LYS A 211 11.52 1.67 -9.52
C LYS A 211 11.56 2.61 -8.32
N ILE A 212 12.70 3.23 -8.18
CA ILE A 212 13.04 4.15 -7.12
C ILE A 212 12.95 5.56 -7.70
N TYR A 213 12.18 6.39 -7.04
CA TYR A 213 11.97 7.79 -7.46
C TYR A 213 12.57 8.73 -6.41
N HIS A 214 13.82 8.46 -5.97
CA HIS A 214 14.48 9.28 -4.96
C HIS A 214 14.46 10.75 -5.31
N GLY A 215 14.04 11.56 -4.35
CA GLY A 215 13.98 13.02 -4.48
C GLY A 215 12.80 13.51 -5.34
N ALA A 216 11.95 12.63 -5.88
CA ALA A 216 10.75 13.07 -6.57
C ALA A 216 9.86 13.88 -5.62
N TRP A 217 9.36 15.00 -6.09
CA TRP A 217 8.56 15.93 -5.30
C TRP A 217 9.24 16.41 -3.98
N GLY A 218 10.58 16.42 -3.93
CA GLY A 218 11.33 16.71 -2.72
C GLY A 218 11.20 15.66 -1.61
N ILE A 219 10.70 14.47 -1.93
CA ILE A 219 10.50 13.36 -0.99
C ILE A 219 11.69 12.42 -1.11
N SER A 220 12.39 12.14 0.00
CA SER A 220 13.63 11.36 -0.02
C SER A 220 13.43 9.90 -0.45
N ARG A 221 12.30 9.29 -0.07
CA ARG A 221 11.98 7.90 -0.38
C ARG A 221 10.63 7.80 -1.10
N CYS A 222 10.67 7.48 -2.39
CA CYS A 222 9.48 7.21 -3.19
C CYS A 222 9.65 5.85 -3.84
N TYR A 223 8.82 4.87 -3.44
CA TYR A 223 8.99 3.49 -3.86
C TYR A 223 7.72 2.86 -4.40
N ASN A 224 7.83 2.25 -5.58
CA ASN A 224 6.89 1.23 -6.04
C ASN A 224 7.30 -0.13 -5.44
N ALA A 225 6.35 -0.86 -4.84
CA ALA A 225 6.61 -2.19 -4.30
C ALA A 225 6.72 -3.28 -5.38
N GLY A 226 6.13 -3.08 -6.55
CA GLY A 226 5.91 -4.18 -7.49
C GLY A 226 4.96 -5.23 -6.92
N SER A 227 4.89 -6.42 -7.52
CA SER A 227 4.08 -7.51 -6.98
C SER A 227 4.86 -8.37 -6.00
N SER A 228 4.36 -8.53 -4.78
CA SER A 228 5.02 -9.30 -3.73
C SER A 228 4.97 -10.81 -3.95
N THR A 229 3.97 -11.30 -4.69
CA THR A 229 3.81 -12.73 -5.02
C THR A 229 4.16 -13.07 -6.46
N HIS A 230 4.23 -12.08 -7.29
CA HIS A 230 4.38 -12.08 -8.73
C HIS A 230 3.34 -12.93 -9.49
N LYS A 231 2.36 -12.26 -10.01
CA LYS A 231 1.19 -12.80 -10.73
C LYS A 231 1.53 -13.71 -11.92
N ASN A 232 2.73 -13.63 -12.50
CA ASN A 232 3.10 -14.35 -13.74
C ASN A 232 4.23 -15.37 -13.54
N GLY A 233 4.33 -16.03 -12.38
CA GLY A 233 5.28 -17.12 -12.16
C GLY A 233 6.74 -16.70 -11.89
N ASN A 234 7.04 -15.40 -11.86
CA ASN A 234 8.35 -14.89 -11.48
C ASN A 234 8.49 -14.77 -9.95
N VAL A 235 9.64 -14.39 -9.50
CA VAL A 235 9.96 -14.23 -8.08
C VAL A 235 9.28 -12.97 -7.53
N GLY A 236 8.56 -13.08 -6.44
CA GLY A 236 7.94 -11.95 -5.77
C GLY A 236 8.97 -10.95 -5.25
N PHE A 237 8.60 -9.68 -5.18
CA PHE A 237 9.47 -8.60 -4.74
C PHE A 237 8.98 -8.00 -3.43
N GLN A 238 9.90 -7.77 -2.49
CA GLN A 238 9.63 -7.10 -1.23
C GLN A 238 10.74 -6.11 -0.91
N ARG A 239 10.39 -5.06 -0.16
CA ARG A 239 11.35 -4.06 0.26
C ARG A 239 11.36 -3.92 1.77
N ILE A 240 12.57 -3.91 2.36
CA ILE A 240 12.77 -3.51 3.74
C ILE A 240 13.38 -2.12 3.77
N ILE A 241 12.63 -1.16 4.30
CA ILE A 241 13.05 0.22 4.47
C ILE A 241 13.55 0.37 5.91
N ASP A 242 14.83 0.64 6.09
CA ASP A 242 15.43 0.86 7.43
C ASP A 242 15.34 2.36 7.78
N LEU A 243 14.48 2.68 8.73
CA LEU A 243 14.19 4.04 9.15
C LEU A 243 15.33 4.70 9.94
N SER A 244 16.32 3.90 10.39
CA SER A 244 17.53 4.42 11.04
C SER A 244 18.57 4.91 10.06
N ASN A 245 18.51 4.47 8.80
CA ASN A 245 19.41 4.90 7.75
C ASN A 245 19.02 6.27 7.18
N ALA A 246 19.95 7.20 7.18
CA ALA A 246 19.76 8.48 6.51
C ALA A 246 19.82 8.35 4.99
N ASP A 247 20.59 7.40 4.47
CA ASP A 247 20.78 7.15 3.05
C ASP A 247 19.75 6.12 2.52
N PRO A 248 18.83 6.53 1.65
CA PRO A 248 17.85 5.63 1.06
C PRO A 248 18.46 4.46 0.26
N ARG A 249 19.68 4.60 -0.22
CA ARG A 249 20.39 3.53 -0.96
C ARG A 249 20.76 2.32 -0.08
N MET A 250 20.61 2.46 1.22
CA MET A 250 20.84 1.38 2.19
C MET A 250 19.55 0.57 2.47
N ASP A 251 18.42 0.95 1.87
CA ASP A 251 17.21 0.16 1.98
C ASP A 251 17.39 -1.14 1.19
N TYR A 252 16.97 -2.24 1.78
CA TYR A 252 17.14 -3.56 1.17
C TYR A 252 15.99 -3.87 0.21
N ASP A 253 16.37 -4.15 -1.02
CA ASP A 253 15.47 -4.68 -2.05
C ASP A 253 15.79 -6.16 -2.26
N GLY A 254 14.79 -7.03 -2.18
CA GLY A 254 15.05 -8.43 -2.39
C GLY A 254 13.82 -9.30 -2.32
N ASN A 255 14.11 -10.57 -2.32
CA ASN A 255 13.14 -11.62 -2.19
C ASN A 255 13.44 -12.39 -0.90
N PHE A 256 12.41 -12.59 -0.07
CA PHE A 256 12.50 -13.38 1.15
C PHE A 256 12.21 -14.86 0.92
N ILE A 257 11.73 -15.22 -0.27
CA ILE A 257 11.30 -16.58 -0.63
C ILE A 257 12.43 -17.32 -1.30
#